data_a3cd70042500c8383c1de5b2cdfa2b26
#
_entry.id   a3cd70042500c8383c1de5b2cdfa2b26
#
_cell.length_a   1.000
_cell.length_b   1.000
_cell.length_c   1.000
_cell.angle_alpha   90.00
_cell.angle_beta   90.00
_cell.angle_gamma   90.00
#
_symmetry.space_group_name_H-M   'P 1'
#
loop_
_entity.id
_entity.type
_entity.pdbx_description
1 polymer ?
#
loop_
_entity_poly.entity_id
_entity_poly.type
_entity_poly.pdbx_seq_one_letter_code
_entity_poly.pdbx_strand_id
1 'polypeptide(L)'
;GMSAISRKNNLGRNLLRMRKIFPKEFKFFPDTWILPTDMSDFKAQFNGKRNKTFIIKPDNGCQGRGIFLTRDFKEVPIDFSGGTLVAQRYMAKPFLLDGFKFDLRLYVLVTGCDPLRIFLHKEGLVRLATQPYVPPTQKNLEKQMMHLTNYAFNSKNPDFEENVNPEDASDGHKRSLTAVLDFLKDEGHDVKQLMEEIEDMIVKTLIAVQPSLSHVYHSCQPDDMSNSMAFEILGF
;
A
#
# COMPACT_ATOMS: atom_id res chain seq x y z
N GLY A 1 -4.19 -19.80 -1.30
CA GLY A 1 -5.00 -18.84 -0.51
C GLY A 1 -4.41 -17.45 -0.48
N MET A 2 -3.09 -17.30 -0.29
CA MET A 2 -2.44 -16.00 -0.11
C MET A 2 -2.56 -15.02 -1.30
N SER A 3 -2.82 -15.50 -2.51
CA SER A 3 -3.10 -14.63 -3.66
C SER A 3 -4.29 -13.68 -3.45
N ALA A 4 -5.19 -14.00 -2.53
CA ALA A 4 -6.34 -13.14 -2.17
C ALA A 4 -5.89 -11.80 -1.57
N ILE A 5 -4.74 -11.74 -0.91
CA ILE A 5 -4.17 -10.53 -0.29
C ILE A 5 -2.90 -10.04 -1.01
N SER A 6 -2.06 -10.95 -1.52
CA SER A 6 -0.76 -10.59 -2.10
C SER A 6 -0.86 -10.02 -3.53
N ARG A 7 -1.95 -10.30 -4.27
CA ARG A 7 -2.21 -9.73 -5.59
C ARG A 7 -3.02 -8.44 -5.47
N LYS A 8 -2.52 -7.34 -6.07
CA LYS A 8 -3.14 -6.01 -5.97
C LYS A 8 -4.61 -5.98 -6.43
N ASN A 9 -4.91 -6.68 -7.53
CA ASN A 9 -6.28 -6.77 -8.06
C ASN A 9 -7.21 -7.54 -7.11
N ASN A 10 -6.76 -8.65 -6.53
CA ASN A 10 -7.56 -9.46 -5.62
C ASN A 10 -7.80 -8.71 -4.30
N LEU A 11 -6.74 -8.13 -3.73
CA LEU A 11 -6.87 -7.27 -2.55
C LEU A 11 -7.84 -6.11 -2.82
N GLY A 12 -7.69 -5.42 -3.96
CA GLY A 12 -8.57 -4.33 -4.35
C GLY A 12 -10.04 -4.77 -4.44
N ARG A 13 -10.34 -5.92 -5.08
CA ARG A 13 -11.69 -6.48 -5.16
C ARG A 13 -12.27 -6.81 -3.79
N ASN A 14 -11.48 -7.44 -2.91
CA ASN A 14 -11.92 -7.80 -1.57
C ASN A 14 -12.24 -6.55 -0.73
N LEU A 15 -11.38 -5.55 -0.75
CA LEU A 15 -11.61 -4.28 -0.05
C LEU A 15 -12.81 -3.51 -0.61
N LEU A 16 -12.96 -3.44 -1.94
CA LEU A 16 -14.12 -2.79 -2.58
C LEU A 16 -15.43 -3.50 -2.23
N ARG A 17 -15.43 -4.83 -2.18
CA ARG A 17 -16.59 -5.60 -1.71
C ARG A 17 -16.96 -5.25 -0.27
N MET A 18 -15.98 -5.20 0.61
CA MET A 18 -16.20 -4.83 2.01
C MET A 18 -16.67 -3.38 2.16
N ARG A 19 -16.12 -2.46 1.37
CA ARG A 19 -16.58 -1.05 1.37
C ARG A 19 -18.03 -0.90 0.95
N LYS A 20 -18.55 -1.74 0.04
CA LYS A 20 -19.97 -1.73 -0.33
C LYS A 20 -20.88 -2.15 0.83
N ILE A 21 -20.43 -3.09 1.66
CA ILE A 21 -21.21 -3.63 2.79
C ILE A 21 -21.04 -2.74 4.02
N PHE A 22 -19.80 -2.32 4.30
CA PHE A 22 -19.40 -1.55 5.48
C PHE A 22 -18.69 -0.24 5.09
N PRO A 23 -19.42 0.73 4.49
CA PRO A 23 -18.78 1.92 3.91
C PRO A 23 -18.09 2.83 4.93
N LYS A 24 -18.49 2.80 6.19
CA LYS A 24 -17.86 3.58 7.26
C LYS A 24 -16.53 2.96 7.71
N GLU A 25 -16.46 1.63 7.76
CA GLU A 25 -15.30 0.89 8.26
C GLU A 25 -14.17 0.78 7.23
N PHE A 26 -14.51 0.75 5.95
CA PHE A 26 -13.53 0.55 4.86
C PHE A 26 -13.23 1.84 4.09
N LYS A 27 -12.97 2.95 4.82
CA LYS A 27 -12.58 4.24 4.25
C LYS A 27 -11.06 4.42 4.11
N PHE A 28 -10.28 3.56 4.71
CA PHE A 28 -8.83 3.69 4.87
C PHE A 28 -8.01 3.53 3.59
N PHE A 29 -8.60 3.14 2.48
CA PHE A 29 -7.90 3.04 1.20
C PHE A 29 -8.51 3.99 0.15
N PRO A 30 -7.72 4.48 -0.84
CA PRO A 30 -8.19 5.42 -1.85
C PRO A 30 -9.22 4.78 -2.80
N ASP A 31 -9.93 5.63 -3.57
CA ASP A 31 -10.79 5.16 -4.65
C ASP A 31 -9.97 4.32 -5.62
N THR A 32 -10.47 3.12 -5.91
CA THR A 32 -9.74 2.08 -6.63
C THR A 32 -10.62 1.48 -7.71
N TRP A 33 -10.04 1.20 -8.86
CA TRP A 33 -10.67 0.54 -10.02
C TRP A 33 -9.78 -0.60 -10.50
N ILE A 34 -10.39 -1.71 -10.87
CA ILE A 34 -9.72 -2.88 -11.41
C ILE A 34 -9.95 -2.92 -12.92
N LEU A 35 -8.91 -2.68 -13.69
CA LEU A 35 -9.00 -2.63 -15.15
C LEU A 35 -8.65 -4.00 -15.75
N PRO A 36 -9.38 -4.46 -16.78
CA PRO A 36 -10.41 -3.73 -17.57
C PRO A 36 -11.82 -3.72 -16.95
N THR A 37 -12.09 -4.47 -15.90
CA THR A 37 -13.45 -4.66 -15.35
C THR A 37 -14.18 -3.34 -15.09
N ASP A 38 -13.51 -2.37 -14.45
CA ASP A 38 -14.09 -1.09 -14.06
C ASP A 38 -13.78 0.05 -15.05
N MET A 39 -13.41 -0.28 -16.31
CA MET A 39 -12.91 0.68 -17.29
C MET A 39 -13.89 1.83 -17.56
N SER A 40 -15.18 1.53 -17.69
CA SER A 40 -16.21 2.53 -17.97
C SER A 40 -16.34 3.54 -16.83
N ASP A 41 -16.40 3.04 -15.60
CA ASP A 41 -16.51 3.86 -14.40
C ASP A 41 -15.23 4.68 -14.16
N PHE A 42 -14.07 4.07 -14.40
CA PHE A 42 -12.79 4.76 -14.33
C PHE A 42 -12.68 5.88 -15.36
N LYS A 43 -13.07 5.64 -16.62
CA LYS A 43 -13.10 6.65 -17.68
C LYS A 43 -13.97 7.85 -17.30
N ALA A 44 -15.10 7.61 -16.67
CA ALA A 44 -16.01 8.69 -16.23
C ALA A 44 -15.35 9.64 -15.21
N GLN A 45 -14.29 9.20 -14.49
CA GLN A 45 -13.57 10.03 -13.52
C GLN A 45 -12.81 11.20 -14.17
N PHE A 46 -12.53 11.13 -15.46
CA PHE A 46 -11.82 12.17 -16.23
C PHE A 46 -12.75 13.27 -16.78
N ASN A 47 -14.07 13.07 -16.75
CA ASN A 47 -15.05 14.01 -17.31
C ASN A 47 -15.32 15.25 -16.43
N GLY A 48 -14.69 15.37 -15.26
CA GLY A 48 -14.94 16.45 -14.30
C GLY A 48 -14.03 17.67 -14.52
N LYS A 49 -14.48 18.85 -14.04
CA LYS A 49 -13.70 20.11 -14.08
C LYS A 49 -12.42 20.07 -13.20
N ARG A 50 -12.29 19.12 -12.28
CA ARG A 50 -11.13 19.00 -11.38
C ARG A 50 -10.11 18.03 -11.99
N ASN A 51 -8.90 18.52 -12.22
CA ASN A 51 -7.77 17.68 -12.64
C ASN A 51 -7.41 16.67 -11.54
N LYS A 52 -8.01 15.49 -11.64
CA LYS A 52 -7.71 14.37 -10.74
C LYS A 52 -6.42 13.67 -11.20
N THR A 53 -5.57 13.31 -10.28
CA THR A 53 -4.39 12.48 -10.56
C THR A 53 -4.66 11.05 -10.11
N PHE A 54 -4.29 10.10 -10.95
CA PHE A 54 -4.39 8.67 -10.68
C PHE A 54 -3.02 8.02 -10.75
N ILE A 55 -2.83 6.97 -9.95
CA ILE A 55 -1.68 6.09 -10.03
C ILE A 55 -2.13 4.75 -10.61
N ILE A 56 -1.45 4.30 -11.65
CA ILE A 56 -1.74 3.04 -12.34
C ILE A 56 -0.65 2.03 -11.96
N LYS A 57 -1.08 0.86 -11.53
CA LYS A 57 -0.18 -0.19 -11.01
C LYS A 57 -0.47 -1.51 -11.73
N PRO A 58 0.50 -2.13 -12.42
CA PRO A 58 0.34 -3.49 -12.93
C PRO A 58 0.12 -4.48 -11.78
N ASP A 59 -0.78 -5.45 -11.97
CA ASP A 59 -1.05 -6.47 -10.97
C ASP A 59 0.17 -7.36 -10.74
N ASN A 60 0.83 -7.77 -11.81
CA ASN A 60 2.02 -8.61 -11.78
C ASN A 60 3.33 -7.82 -11.54
N GLY A 61 3.25 -6.50 -11.39
CA GLY A 61 4.41 -5.65 -11.13
C GLY A 61 4.86 -5.69 -9.66
N CYS A 62 6.18 -5.77 -9.45
CA CYS A 62 6.80 -5.59 -8.15
C CYS A 62 7.81 -4.44 -8.20
N GLN A 63 8.24 -3.95 -7.04
CA GLN A 63 9.32 -2.96 -6.91
C GLN A 63 9.09 -1.64 -7.67
N GLY A 64 7.84 -1.25 -7.92
CA GLY A 64 7.52 -0.01 -8.64
C GLY A 64 7.53 -0.12 -10.17
N ARG A 65 7.89 -1.27 -10.74
CA ARG A 65 7.97 -1.45 -12.20
C ARG A 65 6.61 -1.27 -12.86
N GLY A 66 6.57 -0.46 -13.91
CA GLY A 66 5.36 -0.17 -14.68
C GLY A 66 4.32 0.68 -13.95
N ILE A 67 4.66 1.24 -12.76
CA ILE A 67 3.80 2.19 -12.07
C ILE A 67 3.99 3.58 -12.70
N PHE A 68 2.90 4.26 -12.99
CA PHE A 68 2.92 5.64 -13.47
C PHE A 68 1.75 6.45 -12.94
N LEU A 69 1.90 7.77 -12.96
CA LEU A 69 0.84 8.71 -12.63
C LEU A 69 0.26 9.28 -13.92
N THR A 70 -1.06 9.49 -13.92
CA THR A 70 -1.73 10.12 -15.07
C THR A 70 -2.85 11.06 -14.65
N ARG A 71 -3.15 12.01 -15.55
CA ARG A 71 -4.32 12.90 -15.53
C ARG A 71 -5.12 12.82 -16.83
N ASP A 72 -4.64 12.03 -17.79
CA ASP A 72 -5.30 11.83 -19.09
C ASP A 72 -5.62 10.34 -19.26
N PHE A 73 -6.89 10.06 -19.56
CA PHE A 73 -7.34 8.69 -19.82
C PHE A 73 -6.64 8.07 -21.05
N LYS A 74 -6.18 8.89 -22.01
CA LYS A 74 -5.47 8.41 -23.20
C LYS A 74 -4.13 7.73 -22.89
N GLU A 75 -3.53 8.04 -21.74
CA GLU A 75 -2.28 7.43 -21.28
C GLU A 75 -2.51 6.04 -20.66
N VAL A 76 -3.77 5.68 -20.36
CA VAL A 76 -4.10 4.38 -19.76
C VAL A 76 -4.10 3.32 -20.87
N PRO A 77 -3.31 2.24 -20.71
CA PRO A 77 -3.29 1.16 -21.69
C PRO A 77 -4.68 0.54 -21.87
N ILE A 78 -5.05 0.31 -23.14
CA ILE A 78 -6.29 -0.39 -23.53
C ILE A 78 -6.03 -1.85 -23.88
N ASP A 79 -4.77 -2.20 -24.11
CA ASP A 79 -4.34 -3.59 -24.29
C ASP A 79 -3.96 -4.20 -22.91
N PHE A 80 -4.68 -5.24 -22.56
CA PHE A 80 -4.52 -5.98 -21.31
C PHE A 80 -3.85 -7.35 -21.50
N SER A 81 -3.15 -7.56 -22.60
CA SER A 81 -2.37 -8.79 -22.85
C SER A 81 -1.33 -9.06 -21.74
N GLY A 82 -0.83 -7.98 -21.09
CA GLY A 82 0.06 -8.05 -19.94
C GLY A 82 -0.64 -8.32 -18.59
N GLY A 83 -1.97 -8.49 -18.55
CA GLY A 83 -2.75 -8.74 -17.34
C GLY A 83 -3.54 -7.53 -16.85
N THR A 84 -4.10 -7.65 -15.64
CA THR A 84 -4.93 -6.60 -15.02
C THR A 84 -4.10 -5.43 -14.50
N LEU A 85 -4.71 -4.24 -14.48
CA LEU A 85 -4.15 -3.04 -13.85
C LEU A 85 -5.02 -2.63 -12.67
N VAL A 86 -4.40 -2.05 -11.65
CA VAL A 86 -5.10 -1.38 -10.55
C VAL A 86 -4.90 0.12 -10.68
N ALA A 87 -5.98 0.85 -10.93
CA ALA A 87 -6.00 2.30 -10.93
C ALA A 87 -6.47 2.81 -9.57
N GLN A 88 -5.77 3.78 -9.02
CA GLN A 88 -6.15 4.38 -7.73
C GLN A 88 -6.08 5.89 -7.78
N ARG A 89 -6.94 6.55 -7.01
CA ARG A 89 -6.85 7.98 -6.74
C ARG A 89 -5.52 8.28 -6.06
N TYR A 90 -4.69 9.12 -6.69
CA TYR A 90 -3.42 9.51 -6.10
C TYR A 90 -3.63 10.48 -4.92
N MET A 91 -2.96 10.23 -3.81
CA MET A 91 -2.99 11.07 -2.61
C MET A 91 -2.04 12.24 -2.82
N ALA A 92 -2.58 13.36 -3.29
CA ALA A 92 -1.80 14.52 -3.71
C ALA A 92 -1.29 15.41 -2.55
N LYS A 93 -1.75 15.17 -1.33
CA LYS A 93 -1.35 15.90 -0.12
C LYS A 93 -0.96 14.90 0.97
N PRO A 94 0.16 14.16 0.80
CA PRO A 94 0.65 13.28 1.85
C PRO A 94 1.21 14.10 3.01
N PHE A 95 1.28 13.52 4.19
CA PHE A 95 2.16 13.99 5.23
C PHE A 95 3.62 13.78 4.78
N LEU A 96 4.51 14.72 5.10
CA LEU A 96 5.90 14.70 4.64
C LEU A 96 6.84 14.64 5.84
N LEU A 97 7.96 13.93 5.67
CA LEU A 97 9.13 14.02 6.55
C LEU A 97 10.23 14.78 5.81
N ASP A 98 10.72 15.84 6.40
CA ASP A 98 11.80 16.69 5.81
C ASP A 98 11.49 17.16 4.39
N GLY A 99 10.20 17.32 4.05
CA GLY A 99 9.78 17.69 2.70
C GLY A 99 9.70 16.52 1.71
N PHE A 100 9.99 15.30 2.15
CA PHE A 100 9.91 14.10 1.32
C PHE A 100 8.63 13.31 1.59
N LYS A 101 8.10 12.71 0.54
CA LYS A 101 7.05 11.70 0.65
C LYS A 101 7.65 10.42 1.20
N PHE A 102 6.94 9.76 2.10
CA PHE A 102 7.37 8.49 2.68
C PHE A 102 6.23 7.47 2.75
N ASP A 103 6.55 6.24 3.04
CA ASP A 103 5.63 5.20 3.46
C ASP A 103 6.20 4.42 4.65
N LEU A 104 5.31 3.79 5.37
CA LEU A 104 5.65 2.83 6.43
C LEU A 104 5.64 1.42 5.84
N ARG A 105 6.67 0.64 6.16
CA ARG A 105 6.75 -0.78 5.85
C ARG A 105 6.69 -1.57 7.13
N LEU A 106 5.52 -2.09 7.42
CA LEU A 106 5.24 -2.87 8.63
C LEU A 106 5.27 -4.36 8.31
N TYR A 107 5.59 -5.17 9.29
CA TYR A 107 5.63 -6.61 9.17
C TYR A 107 4.57 -7.25 10.05
N VAL A 108 3.71 -8.05 9.45
CA VAL A 108 2.57 -8.70 10.11
C VAL A 108 2.71 -10.20 9.96
N LEU A 109 2.76 -10.89 11.07
CA LEU A 109 2.75 -12.35 11.12
C LEU A 109 1.30 -12.85 11.27
N VAL A 110 0.88 -13.74 10.38
CA VAL A 110 -0.40 -14.45 10.45
C VAL A 110 -0.09 -15.92 10.70
N THR A 111 -0.53 -16.46 11.84
CA THR A 111 -0.25 -17.84 12.26
C THR A 111 -1.46 -18.77 12.20
N GLY A 112 -2.60 -18.28 11.76
CA GLY A 112 -3.82 -19.08 11.60
C GLY A 112 -4.89 -18.27 10.88
N CYS A 113 -5.76 -18.97 10.17
CA CYS A 113 -6.88 -18.38 9.44
C CYS A 113 -8.22 -18.62 10.15
N ASP A 114 -8.29 -19.67 10.98
CA ASP A 114 -9.48 -20.07 11.74
C ASP A 114 -9.05 -20.82 13.02
N PRO A 115 -9.01 -20.11 14.14
CA PRO A 115 -9.23 -18.68 14.32
C PRO A 115 -8.11 -17.82 13.68
N LEU A 116 -8.47 -16.64 13.19
CA LEU A 116 -7.51 -15.68 12.64
C LEU A 116 -6.61 -15.14 13.76
N ARG A 117 -5.29 -15.31 13.61
CA ARG A 117 -4.29 -14.85 14.57
C ARG A 117 -3.30 -13.92 13.88
N ILE A 118 -3.21 -12.68 14.36
CA ILE A 118 -2.46 -11.58 13.76
C ILE A 118 -1.50 -11.02 14.79
N PHE A 119 -0.24 -10.85 14.39
CA PHE A 119 0.79 -10.23 15.24
C PHE A 119 1.51 -9.14 14.43
N LEU A 120 1.48 -7.92 14.93
CA LEU A 120 2.25 -6.81 14.36
C LEU A 120 3.66 -6.80 14.98
N HIS A 121 4.69 -6.80 14.14
CA HIS A 121 6.06 -6.65 14.60
C HIS A 121 6.28 -5.23 15.14
N LYS A 122 7.02 -5.09 16.21
CA LYS A 122 7.27 -3.80 16.88
C LYS A 122 8.06 -2.83 16.00
N GLU A 123 8.97 -3.36 15.21
CA GLU A 123 9.83 -2.57 14.34
C GLU A 123 9.37 -2.68 12.87
N GLY A 124 9.73 -1.66 12.09
CA GLY A 124 9.46 -1.57 10.68
C GLY A 124 10.42 -0.62 9.98
N LEU A 125 10.13 -0.29 8.74
CA LEU A 125 10.93 0.63 7.95
C LEU A 125 10.07 1.82 7.52
N VAL A 126 10.67 3.01 7.56
CA VAL A 126 10.15 4.22 6.92
C VAL A 126 10.98 4.48 5.68
N ARG A 127 10.34 4.47 4.51
CA ARG A 127 11.02 4.61 3.22
C ARG A 127 10.66 5.95 2.61
N LEU A 128 11.65 6.78 2.38
CA LEU A 128 11.49 8.10 1.79
C LEU A 128 11.70 8.06 0.28
N ALA A 129 10.99 8.91 -0.43
CA ALA A 129 11.33 9.29 -1.80
C ALA A 129 12.66 10.04 -1.81
N THR A 130 13.42 9.98 -2.91
CA THR A 130 14.74 10.61 -2.99
C THR A 130 14.73 12.02 -3.61
N GLN A 131 13.54 12.49 -4.01
CA GLN A 131 13.35 13.87 -4.44
C GLN A 131 12.30 14.56 -3.58
N PRO A 132 12.51 15.82 -3.19
CA PRO A 132 11.52 16.60 -2.43
C PRO A 132 10.15 16.59 -3.10
N TYR A 133 9.11 16.42 -2.28
CA TYR A 133 7.76 16.29 -2.79
C TYR A 133 7.17 17.65 -3.23
N VAL A 134 6.61 17.65 -4.42
CA VAL A 134 5.77 18.75 -4.90
C VAL A 134 4.43 18.14 -5.35
N PRO A 135 3.28 18.77 -5.04
CA PRO A 135 1.98 18.28 -5.50
C PRO A 135 1.97 18.00 -7.01
N PRO A 136 1.27 16.95 -7.46
CA PRO A 136 1.31 16.52 -8.85
C PRO A 136 0.75 17.60 -9.78
N THR A 137 1.50 17.91 -10.82
CA THR A 137 1.15 18.78 -11.94
C THR A 137 1.46 18.03 -13.23
N GLN A 138 0.95 18.48 -14.38
CA GLN A 138 1.30 17.86 -15.65
C GLN A 138 2.82 17.78 -15.90
N LYS A 139 3.58 18.72 -15.33
CA LYS A 139 5.03 18.83 -15.56
C LYS A 139 5.87 17.88 -14.71
N ASN A 140 5.30 17.25 -13.67
CA ASN A 140 6.07 16.42 -12.71
C ASN A 140 5.51 15.01 -12.54
N LEU A 141 4.52 14.58 -13.29
CA LEU A 141 3.94 13.23 -13.18
C LEU A 141 4.99 12.13 -13.44
N GLU A 142 5.94 12.40 -14.33
CA GLU A 142 7.02 11.46 -14.69
C GLU A 142 8.15 11.39 -13.65
N LYS A 143 8.19 12.32 -12.69
CA LYS A 143 9.23 12.34 -11.64
C LYS A 143 8.96 11.25 -10.60
N GLN A 144 9.17 10.00 -10.97
CA GLN A 144 8.85 8.85 -10.13
C GLN A 144 9.56 8.88 -8.78
N MET A 145 10.80 9.37 -8.71
CA MET A 145 11.59 9.45 -7.47
C MET A 145 11.06 10.47 -6.45
N MET A 146 10.12 11.32 -6.86
CA MET A 146 9.37 12.22 -5.99
C MET A 146 8.07 11.57 -5.48
N HIS A 147 7.47 10.68 -6.30
CA HIS A 147 6.12 10.17 -6.08
C HIS A 147 6.07 8.75 -5.54
N LEU A 148 7.12 7.94 -5.76
CA LEU A 148 7.23 6.55 -5.33
C LEU A 148 8.31 6.40 -4.25
N THR A 149 7.99 5.62 -3.23
CA THR A 149 8.84 5.37 -2.06
C THR A 149 9.50 3.98 -2.08
N ASN A 150 9.31 3.21 -3.16
CA ASN A 150 9.86 1.87 -3.30
C ASN A 150 11.41 1.89 -3.22
N TYR A 151 11.97 1.17 -2.26
CA TYR A 151 13.42 1.08 -2.05
C TYR A 151 14.18 0.67 -3.32
N ALA A 152 13.76 -0.42 -3.97
CA ALA A 152 14.44 -0.92 -5.18
C ALA A 152 14.47 0.07 -6.36
N PHE A 153 13.64 1.10 -6.31
CA PHE A 153 13.62 2.18 -7.29
C PHE A 153 14.48 3.36 -6.83
N ASN A 154 14.30 3.79 -5.59
CA ASN A 154 15.01 4.94 -5.02
C ASN A 154 16.50 4.68 -4.76
N SER A 155 16.88 3.45 -4.38
CA SER A 155 18.29 3.07 -4.16
C SER A 155 19.19 3.18 -5.40
N LYS A 156 18.59 3.37 -6.59
CA LYS A 156 19.33 3.62 -7.83
C LYS A 156 19.57 5.10 -8.11
N ASN A 157 18.96 5.98 -7.33
CA ASN A 157 19.19 7.41 -7.45
C ASN A 157 20.58 7.73 -6.85
N PRO A 158 21.44 8.50 -7.54
CA PRO A 158 22.68 8.99 -6.96
C PRO A 158 22.52 9.77 -5.65
N ASP A 159 21.36 10.41 -5.46
CA ASP A 159 21.02 11.18 -4.25
C ASP A 159 20.50 10.28 -3.11
N PHE A 160 20.49 8.93 -3.28
CA PHE A 160 20.06 8.03 -2.23
C PHE A 160 21.12 7.97 -1.12
N GLU A 161 20.70 8.28 0.10
CA GLU A 161 21.53 8.20 1.30
C GLU A 161 21.12 6.98 2.13
N GLU A 162 22.09 6.15 2.49
CA GLU A 162 21.86 5.05 3.43
C GLU A 162 21.82 5.58 4.86
N ASN A 163 20.95 5.02 5.67
CA ASN A 163 20.95 5.30 7.10
C ASN A 163 22.14 4.63 7.76
N VAL A 164 22.96 5.41 8.44
CA VAL A 164 24.16 4.96 9.17
C VAL A 164 23.83 4.73 10.64
N ASN A 165 22.91 5.53 11.19
CA ASN A 165 22.47 5.42 12.58
C ASN A 165 20.96 5.07 12.66
N PRO A 166 20.60 3.82 12.99
CA PRO A 166 19.19 3.40 13.07
C PRO A 166 18.36 4.15 14.13
N GLU A 167 19.01 4.78 15.11
CA GLU A 167 18.32 5.55 16.16
C GLU A 167 18.04 6.99 15.73
N ASP A 168 18.63 7.44 14.63
CA ASP A 168 18.44 8.79 14.10
C ASP A 168 17.27 8.82 13.09
N ALA A 169 16.21 9.52 13.45
CA ALA A 169 15.04 9.70 12.60
C ALA A 169 15.29 10.62 11.39
N SER A 170 16.39 11.37 11.37
CA SER A 170 16.75 12.29 10.29
C SER A 170 17.77 11.71 9.31
N ASP A 171 18.38 10.54 9.62
CA ASP A 171 19.44 9.93 8.84
C ASP A 171 18.91 9.08 7.68
N GLY A 172 19.32 9.40 6.47
CA GLY A 172 19.08 8.61 5.25
C GLY A 172 17.62 8.53 4.76
N HIS A 173 17.45 7.79 3.67
CA HIS A 173 16.15 7.59 2.99
C HIS A 173 15.44 6.30 3.39
N LYS A 174 16.05 5.50 4.27
CA LYS A 174 15.44 4.31 4.85
C LYS A 174 15.69 4.33 6.36
N ARG A 175 14.67 4.67 7.14
CA ARG A 175 14.78 4.94 8.56
C ARG A 175 14.08 3.85 9.37
N SER A 176 14.45 3.71 10.65
CA SER A 176 13.77 2.88 11.63
C SER A 176 12.36 3.44 11.89
N LEU A 177 11.37 2.55 12.01
CA LEU A 177 10.02 2.94 12.39
C LEU A 177 10.01 3.57 13.79
N THR A 178 10.67 2.93 14.76
CA THR A 178 10.74 3.41 16.14
C THR A 178 11.29 4.82 16.21
N ALA A 179 12.43 5.09 15.57
CA ALA A 179 13.04 6.42 15.56
C ALA A 179 12.11 7.50 14.97
N VAL A 180 11.41 7.18 13.86
CA VAL A 180 10.46 8.12 13.23
C VAL A 180 9.23 8.33 14.12
N LEU A 181 8.70 7.30 14.78
CA LEU A 181 7.57 7.44 15.69
C LEU A 181 7.92 8.29 16.91
N ASP A 182 9.13 8.12 17.48
CA ASP A 182 9.61 8.94 18.59
C ASP A 182 9.76 10.41 18.15
N PHE A 183 10.35 10.66 16.98
CA PHE A 183 10.42 12.00 16.38
C PHE A 183 9.03 12.62 16.21
N LEU A 184 8.06 11.90 15.65
CA LEU A 184 6.70 12.40 15.45
C LEU A 184 6.01 12.72 16.79
N LYS A 185 6.28 11.93 17.82
CA LYS A 185 5.77 12.16 19.16
C LYS A 185 6.35 13.44 19.76
N ASP A 186 7.65 13.68 19.60
CA ASP A 186 8.33 14.89 20.07
C ASP A 186 7.83 16.15 19.34
N GLU A 187 7.46 16.01 18.06
CA GLU A 187 6.78 17.05 17.27
C GLU A 187 5.29 17.25 17.66
N GLY A 188 4.78 16.51 18.63
CA GLY A 188 3.44 16.66 19.18
C GLY A 188 2.34 15.88 18.46
N HIS A 189 2.69 14.93 17.60
CA HIS A 189 1.72 14.06 16.95
C HIS A 189 1.24 12.94 17.88
N ASP A 190 -0.03 12.56 17.76
CA ASP A 190 -0.60 11.43 18.50
C ASP A 190 -0.21 10.10 17.83
N VAL A 191 0.99 9.63 18.16
CA VAL A 191 1.54 8.37 17.65
C VAL A 191 0.73 7.16 18.12
N LYS A 192 0.13 7.25 19.32
CA LYS A 192 -0.71 6.16 19.84
C LYS A 192 -1.94 5.98 18.97
N GLN A 193 -2.67 7.05 18.68
CA GLN A 193 -3.82 7.01 17.77
C GLN A 193 -3.41 6.53 16.37
N LEU A 194 -2.28 7.01 15.86
CA LEU A 194 -1.76 6.57 14.56
C LEU A 194 -1.56 5.04 14.51
N MET A 195 -0.94 4.46 15.53
CA MET A 195 -0.70 3.02 15.59
C MET A 195 -2.00 2.22 15.77
N GLU A 196 -2.95 2.69 16.57
CA GLU A 196 -4.28 2.08 16.70
C GLU A 196 -5.04 2.08 15.37
N GLU A 197 -4.98 3.15 14.59
CA GLU A 197 -5.59 3.23 13.25
C GLU A 197 -4.91 2.29 12.26
N ILE A 198 -3.59 2.13 12.33
CA ILE A 198 -2.83 1.18 11.52
C ILE A 198 -3.21 -0.27 11.87
N GLU A 199 -3.30 -0.61 13.14
CA GLU A 199 -3.70 -1.94 13.61
C GLU A 199 -5.12 -2.27 13.15
N ASP A 200 -6.07 -1.35 13.28
CA ASP A 200 -7.43 -1.48 12.80
C ASP A 200 -7.48 -1.74 11.27
N MET A 201 -6.69 -0.99 10.49
CA MET A 201 -6.58 -1.17 9.05
C MET A 201 -6.01 -2.56 8.68
N ILE A 202 -4.99 -3.04 9.40
CA ILE A 202 -4.40 -4.37 9.21
C ILE A 202 -5.44 -5.45 9.47
N VAL A 203 -6.12 -5.38 10.61
CA VAL A 203 -7.18 -6.33 11.01
C VAL A 203 -8.31 -6.36 9.97
N LYS A 204 -8.83 -5.20 9.57
CA LYS A 204 -9.87 -5.08 8.55
C LYS A 204 -9.45 -5.64 7.19
N THR A 205 -8.20 -5.41 6.80
CA THR A 205 -7.65 -5.96 5.56
C THR A 205 -7.60 -7.48 5.58
N LEU A 206 -7.19 -8.08 6.69
CA LEU A 206 -7.13 -9.54 6.86
C LEU A 206 -8.52 -10.16 7.00
N ILE A 207 -9.45 -9.53 7.69
CA ILE A 207 -10.86 -9.94 7.76
C ILE A 207 -11.49 -9.98 6.34
N ALA A 208 -11.17 -9.01 5.49
CA ALA A 208 -11.71 -8.96 4.12
C ALA A 208 -11.35 -10.19 3.28
N VAL A 209 -10.25 -10.86 3.57
CA VAL A 209 -9.74 -12.04 2.85
C VAL A 209 -9.85 -13.34 3.62
N GLN A 210 -10.11 -13.28 4.93
CA GLN A 210 -10.16 -14.43 5.84
C GLN A 210 -11.05 -15.57 5.33
N PRO A 211 -12.28 -15.36 4.81
CA PRO A 211 -13.11 -16.46 4.33
C PRO A 211 -12.45 -17.26 3.20
N SER A 212 -11.73 -16.58 2.30
CA SER A 212 -11.01 -17.23 1.20
C SER A 212 -9.77 -18.00 1.70
N LEU A 213 -9.10 -17.47 2.72
CA LEU A 213 -7.95 -18.13 3.34
C LEU A 213 -8.38 -19.37 4.12
N SER A 214 -9.43 -19.25 4.94
CA SER A 214 -9.97 -20.32 5.77
C SER A 214 -10.47 -21.49 4.91
N HIS A 215 -11.20 -21.21 3.83
CA HIS A 215 -11.67 -22.25 2.91
C HIS A 215 -10.50 -23.10 2.35
N VAL A 216 -9.45 -22.46 1.86
CA VAL A 216 -8.27 -23.16 1.32
C VAL A 216 -7.52 -23.89 2.44
N TYR A 217 -7.40 -23.27 3.60
CA TYR A 217 -6.73 -23.86 4.76
C TYR A 217 -7.39 -25.18 5.16
N HIS A 218 -8.71 -25.19 5.37
CA HIS A 218 -9.45 -26.41 5.70
C HIS A 218 -9.45 -27.46 4.59
N SER A 219 -9.42 -27.03 3.31
CA SER A 219 -9.31 -27.98 2.19
C SER A 219 -7.97 -28.71 2.15
N CYS A 220 -6.90 -28.10 2.68
CA CYS A 220 -5.57 -28.70 2.74
C CYS A 220 -5.34 -29.53 4.02
N GLN A 221 -6.23 -29.42 4.99
CA GLN A 221 -6.08 -30.08 6.30
C GLN A 221 -7.40 -30.74 6.72
N PRO A 222 -7.73 -31.92 6.15
CA PRO A 222 -9.05 -32.54 6.35
C PRO A 222 -9.30 -33.07 7.77
N ASP A 223 -8.27 -33.28 8.58
CA ASP A 223 -8.39 -33.97 9.86
C ASP A 223 -8.50 -33.05 11.09
N ASP A 224 -8.88 -31.78 10.91
CA ASP A 224 -9.10 -30.80 12.00
C ASP A 224 -7.94 -30.65 13.02
N MET A 225 -6.78 -31.15 12.67
CA MET A 225 -5.58 -31.02 13.50
C MET A 225 -5.06 -29.59 13.44
N SER A 226 -4.94 -28.91 14.58
CA SER A 226 -4.36 -27.57 14.64
C SER A 226 -2.93 -27.61 14.10
N ASN A 227 -2.71 -26.99 12.95
CA ASN A 227 -1.37 -26.86 12.38
C ASN A 227 -0.78 -25.51 12.75
N SER A 228 -0.04 -25.46 13.85
CA SER A 228 0.70 -24.27 14.28
C SER A 228 1.97 -24.01 13.44
N MET A 229 2.28 -24.88 12.49
CA MET A 229 3.48 -24.77 11.63
C MET A 229 3.26 -23.87 10.42
N ALA A 230 2.01 -23.64 10.00
CA ALA A 230 1.70 -22.78 8.86
C ALA A 230 1.59 -21.32 9.29
N PHE A 231 2.46 -20.48 8.76
CA PHE A 231 2.42 -19.03 8.99
C PHE A 231 2.80 -18.26 7.73
N GLU A 232 2.45 -16.99 7.70
CA GLU A 232 2.85 -16.07 6.64
C GLU A 232 3.28 -14.74 7.24
N ILE A 233 4.38 -14.17 6.73
CA ILE A 233 4.84 -12.83 7.07
C ILE A 233 4.46 -11.89 5.92
N LEU A 234 3.58 -10.97 6.21
CA LEU A 234 3.09 -9.97 5.26
C LEU A 234 3.78 -8.63 5.50
N GLY A 235 4.10 -7.94 4.41
CA GLY A 235 4.53 -6.56 4.47
C GLY A 235 3.37 -5.62 4.12
N PHE A 236 2.93 -4.85 5.08
CA PHE A 236 1.95 -3.77 4.94
C PHE A 236 2.63 -2.45 4.68
#